data_c8bd98da22643946e78d92c47d5d8797
#
_entry.id   c8bd98da22643946e78d92c47d5d8797
#
_cell.length_a   1.000
_cell.length_b   1.000
_cell.length_c   1.000
_cell.angle_alpha   90.00
_cell.angle_beta   90.00
_cell.angle_gamma   90.00
#
_symmetry.space_group_name_H-M   'P 1'
#
loop_
_entity.id
_entity.type
_entity.pdbx_description
1 polymer ?
#
loop_
_entity_poly.entity_id
_entity_poly.type
_entity_poly.pdbx_seq_one_letter_code
_entity_poly.pdbx_strand_id
1 'polypeptide(L)'
;MNLVKLSCLALAVAAAGSQLAVAGQAESKGFVDDSALKLLNRNYYFNRDFKNQPGSQSYREEWAHGVMAEFASGFTQGPVGFGVDAYGYLGIKLDSGRGRAGTGLLPISDEGRAQDEYGEAGGAAKLRISKTTLKYGEMRTEAPVFATAHSRLLPETATGFHIASGEIEGLALEAGHFTAYNNRNSTNSDEALYLNYGSGEVGKTIDFAGGSYAVSDDLSVALYASRFEDTWNQYYGNLNYTLGISEGQSLNVDFNLYRTGDTGDALQGDISNTTYSLAATYALGSHSILLAYQRVDGDTPFDYVGGDSIFLSNSMQFSDFNAPNERSWRIGYGYDWAGLGVPGLTTKVTYVKGTDIDGTDADANGGYAGFYGEDGEHSETDIDIKYVVQDGPAKDLSVRLRQAFHYANEDQGEGDLHEFRVIVDYPLSIL
;
A
#
# COMPACT_ATOMS: atom_id res chain seq x y z
N MET A 1 42.34 -8.11 -0.29
CA MET A 1 41.72 -6.78 -0.18
C MET A 1 40.22 -7.01 -0.32
N ASN A 2 39.56 -7.20 0.84
CA ASN A 2 38.16 -7.61 0.89
C ASN A 2 37.29 -6.37 0.63
N LEU A 3 36.57 -6.36 -0.47
CA LEU A 3 35.48 -5.42 -0.73
C LEU A 3 34.36 -5.73 0.27
N VAL A 4 34.26 -4.97 1.34
CA VAL A 4 33.08 -4.87 2.19
C VAL A 4 32.00 -4.24 1.30
N LYS A 5 31.06 -5.05 0.85
CA LYS A 5 29.82 -4.54 0.25
C LYS A 5 29.07 -3.81 1.37
N LEU A 6 29.25 -2.50 1.46
CA LEU A 6 28.35 -1.64 2.22
C LEU A 6 26.97 -1.76 1.56
N SER A 7 26.08 -2.41 2.28
CA SER A 7 24.65 -2.37 1.99
C SER A 7 24.21 -0.93 2.23
N CYS A 8 24.19 -0.12 1.17
CA CYS A 8 23.38 1.09 1.21
C CYS A 8 21.95 0.61 1.48
N LEU A 9 21.48 0.80 2.72
CA LEU A 9 20.05 0.82 2.96
C LEU A 9 19.55 2.09 2.26
N ALA A 10 19.38 2.01 0.94
CA ALA A 10 18.36 2.78 0.32
C ALA A 10 17.10 2.38 1.11
N LEU A 11 16.60 3.28 1.98
CA LEU A 11 15.17 3.34 2.20
C LEU A 11 14.62 3.64 0.80
N ALA A 12 14.53 2.58 0.00
CA ALA A 12 13.59 2.59 -1.06
C ALA A 12 12.25 2.85 -0.34
N VAL A 13 11.80 4.09 -0.30
CA VAL A 13 10.46 4.34 -0.72
C VAL A 13 10.45 3.59 -2.04
N ALA A 14 9.95 2.37 -2.00
CA ALA A 14 9.62 1.69 -3.20
C ALA A 14 8.63 2.62 -3.89
N ALA A 15 9.13 3.53 -4.75
CA ALA A 15 8.46 3.72 -5.98
C ALA A 15 8.35 2.29 -6.47
N ALA A 16 7.21 1.65 -6.23
CA ALA A 16 6.90 0.33 -6.69
C ALA A 16 6.72 0.38 -8.20
N GLY A 17 7.75 0.83 -8.88
CA GLY A 17 8.12 0.23 -10.12
C GLY A 17 8.71 -1.10 -9.70
N SER A 18 7.87 -2.10 -9.39
CA SER A 18 8.29 -3.47 -9.55
C SER A 18 8.90 -3.48 -10.94
N GLN A 19 10.24 -3.50 -11.02
CA GLN A 19 10.88 -4.03 -12.21
C GLN A 19 10.33 -5.45 -12.26
N LEU A 20 9.21 -5.60 -12.94
CA LEU A 20 8.78 -6.87 -13.46
C LEU A 20 9.93 -7.29 -14.38
N ALA A 21 10.97 -7.89 -13.78
CA ALA A 21 11.93 -8.66 -14.53
C ALA A 21 11.13 -9.84 -15.08
N VAL A 22 10.41 -9.58 -16.16
CA VAL A 22 9.60 -10.59 -16.84
C VAL A 22 10.62 -11.47 -17.55
N ALA A 23 11.03 -12.57 -16.89
CA ALA A 23 11.81 -13.60 -17.53
C ALA A 23 11.11 -13.98 -18.83
N GLY A 24 11.84 -14.03 -19.94
CA GLY A 24 11.26 -14.30 -21.24
C GLY A 24 10.69 -15.72 -21.33
N GLN A 25 9.69 -15.95 -22.19
CA GLN A 25 9.10 -17.27 -22.39
C GLN A 25 10.13 -18.29 -22.87
N ALA A 26 11.14 -17.86 -23.62
CA ALA A 26 12.25 -18.70 -24.08
C ALA A 26 13.13 -19.24 -22.93
N GLU A 27 13.10 -18.62 -21.76
CA GLU A 27 13.88 -18.99 -20.58
C GLU A 27 13.11 -19.96 -19.65
N SER A 28 11.85 -20.29 -19.98
CA SER A 28 11.03 -21.19 -19.17
C SER A 28 11.61 -22.59 -19.11
N LYS A 29 11.87 -23.10 -17.90
CA LYS A 29 12.29 -24.48 -17.64
C LYS A 29 11.11 -25.43 -17.61
N GLY A 30 9.91 -24.93 -17.32
CA GLY A 30 8.68 -25.71 -17.31
C GLY A 30 7.69 -25.33 -16.21
N PHE A 31 6.50 -25.87 -16.33
CA PHE A 31 5.39 -25.60 -15.40
C PHE A 31 5.76 -25.94 -13.94
N VAL A 32 6.46 -27.05 -13.72
CA VAL A 32 6.85 -27.54 -12.37
C VAL A 32 8.19 -26.96 -11.95
N ASP A 33 9.18 -26.94 -12.86
CA ASP A 33 10.58 -26.64 -12.53
C ASP A 33 10.79 -25.15 -12.15
N ASP A 34 9.93 -24.26 -12.64
CA ASP A 34 9.92 -22.84 -12.28
C ASP A 34 8.81 -22.51 -11.26
N SER A 35 8.20 -23.51 -10.63
CA SER A 35 7.17 -23.25 -9.63
C SER A 35 7.77 -22.77 -8.31
N ALA A 36 7.00 -21.97 -7.60
CA ALA A 36 7.34 -21.47 -6.27
C ALA A 36 6.13 -21.61 -5.33
N LEU A 37 6.38 -22.00 -4.09
CA LEU A 37 5.41 -21.98 -3.00
C LEU A 37 6.00 -21.20 -1.84
N LYS A 38 5.34 -20.12 -1.48
CA LYS A 38 5.70 -19.25 -0.36
C LYS A 38 4.65 -19.37 0.73
N LEU A 39 5.11 -19.40 1.97
CA LEU A 39 4.26 -19.28 3.15
C LEU A 39 4.68 -18.06 3.93
N LEU A 40 3.70 -17.28 4.38
CA LEU A 40 3.93 -16.21 5.35
C LEU A 40 3.08 -16.50 6.59
N ASN A 41 3.73 -16.60 7.76
CA ASN A 41 3.07 -16.59 9.04
C ASN A 41 3.14 -15.19 9.61
N ARG A 42 1.99 -14.58 9.90
CA ARG A 42 1.88 -13.25 10.49
C ARG A 42 1.16 -13.31 11.82
N ASN A 43 1.80 -12.90 12.88
CA ASN A 43 1.15 -12.65 14.15
C ASN A 43 0.98 -11.14 14.31
N TYR A 44 -0.26 -10.70 14.52
CA TYR A 44 -0.57 -9.27 14.50
C TYR A 44 -1.43 -8.89 15.71
N TYR A 45 -0.88 -8.06 16.58
CA TYR A 45 -1.60 -7.35 17.62
C TYR A 45 -1.82 -5.90 17.22
N PHE A 46 -3.05 -5.42 17.34
CA PHE A 46 -3.43 -4.08 16.97
C PHE A 46 -4.34 -3.47 18.05
N ASN A 47 -3.92 -2.34 18.59
CA ASN A 47 -4.73 -1.52 19.50
C ASN A 47 -4.83 -0.10 18.94
N ARG A 48 -6.05 0.45 18.90
CA ARG A 48 -6.37 1.83 18.55
C ARG A 48 -7.23 2.43 19.65
N ASP A 49 -6.71 3.42 20.34
CA ASP A 49 -7.35 4.09 21.49
C ASP A 49 -7.81 5.49 21.04
N PHE A 50 -9.11 5.68 20.93
CA PHE A 50 -9.73 6.94 20.54
C PHE A 50 -9.74 7.91 21.71
N LYS A 51 -9.27 9.12 21.49
CA LYS A 51 -9.19 10.18 22.49
C LYS A 51 -10.27 11.22 22.19
N ASN A 52 -10.88 11.76 23.26
CA ASN A 52 -11.81 12.89 23.17
C ASN A 52 -12.99 12.70 22.20
N GLN A 53 -13.44 11.46 21.97
CA GLN A 53 -14.55 11.13 21.07
C GLN A 53 -15.76 10.61 21.88
N PRO A 54 -16.59 11.48 22.47
CA PRO A 54 -17.74 11.07 23.26
C PRO A 54 -18.79 10.37 22.40
N GLY A 55 -19.34 9.26 22.92
CA GLY A 55 -20.42 8.51 22.26
C GLY A 55 -19.97 7.40 21.30
N SER A 56 -18.66 7.26 21.04
CA SER A 56 -18.12 6.16 20.26
C SER A 56 -17.49 5.07 21.13
N GLN A 57 -17.12 3.94 20.52
CA GLN A 57 -16.29 2.92 21.14
C GLN A 57 -14.94 3.54 21.51
N SER A 58 -14.53 3.44 22.81
CA SER A 58 -13.34 4.15 23.31
C SER A 58 -12.02 3.60 22.76
N TYR A 59 -11.99 2.31 22.39
CA TYR A 59 -10.82 1.69 21.75
C TYR A 59 -11.22 0.48 20.92
N ARG A 60 -10.33 0.11 19.98
CA ARG A 60 -10.40 -1.15 19.23
C ARG A 60 -9.15 -1.96 19.52
N GLU A 61 -9.29 -3.27 19.72
CA GLU A 61 -8.19 -4.14 20.04
C GLU A 61 -8.44 -5.54 19.51
N GLU A 62 -7.55 -6.02 18.67
CA GLU A 62 -7.58 -7.35 18.10
C GLU A 62 -6.17 -7.94 18.08
N TRP A 63 -6.09 -9.22 18.40
CA TRP A 63 -4.89 -10.02 18.24
C TRP A 63 -5.24 -11.24 17.41
N ALA A 64 -4.51 -11.44 16.30
CA ALA A 64 -4.81 -12.48 15.35
C ALA A 64 -3.54 -13.09 14.75
N HIS A 65 -3.67 -14.30 14.22
CA HIS A 65 -2.62 -15.01 13.51
C HIS A 65 -3.08 -15.32 12.09
N GLY A 66 -2.30 -14.93 11.09
CA GLY A 66 -2.53 -15.19 9.68
C GLY A 66 -1.54 -16.24 9.14
N VAL A 67 -2.04 -17.17 8.33
CA VAL A 67 -1.22 -18.10 7.53
C VAL A 67 -1.58 -17.87 6.07
N MET A 68 -0.61 -17.46 5.27
CA MET A 68 -0.79 -17.13 3.86
C MET A 68 0.08 -18.05 3.02
N ALA A 69 -0.54 -18.83 2.13
CA ALA A 69 0.14 -19.69 1.17
C ALA A 69 -0.07 -19.13 -0.24
N GLU A 70 1.01 -18.91 -0.98
CA GLU A 70 0.98 -18.43 -2.35
C GLU A 70 1.79 -19.36 -3.26
N PHE A 71 1.10 -19.96 -4.23
CA PHE A 71 1.69 -20.83 -5.24
C PHE A 71 1.70 -20.11 -6.58
N ALA A 72 2.86 -20.08 -7.23
CA ALA A 72 3.01 -19.66 -8.62
C ALA A 72 3.63 -20.81 -9.41
N SER A 73 2.92 -21.36 -10.42
CA SER A 73 3.53 -22.31 -11.33
C SER A 73 4.57 -21.61 -12.22
N GLY A 74 5.51 -22.36 -12.77
CA GLY A 74 6.21 -21.94 -13.98
C GLY A 74 5.26 -21.87 -15.18
N PHE A 75 5.81 -21.61 -16.37
CA PHE A 75 5.08 -21.67 -17.62
C PHE A 75 5.43 -22.95 -18.40
N THR A 76 4.49 -23.51 -19.12
CA THR A 76 4.78 -24.59 -20.07
C THR A 76 5.80 -24.10 -21.10
N GLN A 77 6.64 -25.00 -21.59
CA GLN A 77 7.62 -24.68 -22.65
C GLN A 77 6.92 -24.46 -24.02
N GLY A 78 7.62 -23.82 -24.94
CA GLY A 78 7.13 -23.49 -26.27
C GLY A 78 6.99 -22.00 -26.49
N PRO A 79 6.48 -21.56 -27.67
CA PRO A 79 6.34 -20.15 -28.00
C PRO A 79 5.26 -19.43 -27.18
N VAL A 80 4.31 -20.18 -26.63
CA VAL A 80 3.26 -19.72 -25.73
C VAL A 80 3.31 -20.57 -24.48
N GLY A 81 3.52 -19.92 -23.34
CA GLY A 81 3.52 -20.57 -22.04
C GLY A 81 2.21 -20.40 -21.31
N PHE A 82 1.74 -21.48 -20.66
CA PHE A 82 0.56 -21.49 -19.79
C PHE A 82 1.00 -21.79 -18.37
N GLY A 83 0.38 -21.14 -17.42
CA GLY A 83 0.61 -21.33 -15.98
C GLY A 83 -0.61 -20.97 -15.17
N VAL A 84 -0.49 -21.15 -13.85
CA VAL A 84 -1.51 -20.78 -12.86
C VAL A 84 -0.83 -20.18 -11.64
N ASP A 85 -1.52 -19.25 -11.00
CA ASP A 85 -1.23 -18.79 -9.65
C ASP A 85 -2.40 -19.21 -8.77
N ALA A 86 -2.12 -19.58 -7.52
CA ALA A 86 -3.15 -19.93 -6.54
C ALA A 86 -2.71 -19.44 -5.15
N TYR A 87 -3.66 -19.10 -4.32
CA TYR A 87 -3.39 -18.74 -2.94
C TYR A 87 -4.44 -19.31 -2.01
N GLY A 88 -4.08 -19.41 -0.73
CA GLY A 88 -4.99 -19.73 0.35
C GLY A 88 -4.53 -19.04 1.62
N TYR A 89 -5.43 -18.28 2.23
CA TYR A 89 -5.18 -17.49 3.42
C TYR A 89 -6.12 -17.90 4.53
N LEU A 90 -5.61 -17.91 5.75
CA LEU A 90 -6.36 -18.24 6.97
C LEU A 90 -6.02 -17.23 8.06
N GLY A 91 -7.02 -16.56 8.60
CA GLY A 91 -6.93 -15.69 9.76
C GLY A 91 -7.59 -16.33 10.97
N ILE A 92 -6.90 -16.35 12.11
CA ILE A 92 -7.34 -16.96 13.36
C ILE A 92 -7.28 -15.91 14.45
N LYS A 93 -8.39 -15.68 15.15
CA LYS A 93 -8.44 -14.80 16.31
C LYS A 93 -7.70 -15.42 17.49
N LEU A 94 -6.78 -14.67 18.08
CA LEU A 94 -6.12 -15.04 19.33
C LEU A 94 -6.77 -14.34 20.52
N ASP A 95 -7.09 -13.04 20.38
CA ASP A 95 -7.87 -12.27 21.36
C ASP A 95 -8.62 -11.11 20.71
N SER A 96 -9.85 -10.93 21.09
CA SER A 96 -10.70 -9.76 20.92
C SER A 96 -12.04 -10.01 21.65
N GLY A 97 -12.95 -9.03 21.64
CA GLY A 97 -14.25 -9.18 22.30
C GLY A 97 -15.26 -8.13 21.88
N ARG A 98 -16.47 -8.29 22.37
CA ARG A 98 -17.54 -7.30 22.13
C ARG A 98 -17.11 -5.92 22.64
N GLY A 99 -17.28 -4.90 21.82
CA GLY A 99 -16.87 -3.52 22.12
C GLY A 99 -15.38 -3.24 21.93
N ARG A 100 -14.60 -4.22 21.39
CA ARG A 100 -13.17 -4.04 21.05
C ARG A 100 -12.87 -4.32 19.58
N ALA A 101 -13.80 -4.93 18.83
CA ALA A 101 -13.62 -5.27 17.43
C ALA A 101 -13.52 -4.04 16.52
N GLY A 102 -12.97 -4.20 15.31
CA GLY A 102 -12.98 -3.19 14.25
C GLY A 102 -11.63 -2.56 13.93
N THR A 103 -10.52 -3.26 14.18
CA THR A 103 -9.19 -2.83 13.69
C THR A 103 -8.97 -3.16 12.22
N GLY A 104 -9.82 -4.00 11.63
CA GLY A 104 -9.67 -4.53 10.28
C GLY A 104 -8.74 -5.73 10.18
N LEU A 105 -8.35 -6.37 11.30
CA LEU A 105 -7.65 -7.66 11.27
C LEU A 105 -8.61 -8.83 11.07
N LEU A 106 -9.83 -8.73 11.61
CA LEU A 106 -10.82 -9.79 11.62
C LEU A 106 -12.16 -9.28 11.08
N PRO A 107 -12.97 -10.12 10.41
CA PRO A 107 -14.34 -9.78 10.08
C PRO A 107 -15.18 -9.55 11.33
N ILE A 108 -16.17 -8.69 11.23
CA ILE A 108 -17.12 -8.39 12.32
C ILE A 108 -18.45 -9.06 11.99
N SER A 109 -18.99 -9.83 12.93
CA SER A 109 -20.33 -10.40 12.83
C SER A 109 -21.42 -9.35 13.06
N ASP A 110 -22.68 -9.66 12.69
CA ASP A 110 -23.84 -8.81 12.91
C ASP A 110 -24.06 -8.46 14.40
N GLU A 111 -23.50 -9.25 15.32
CA GLU A 111 -23.53 -8.99 16.76
C GLU A 111 -22.43 -8.00 17.24
N GLY A 112 -21.61 -7.47 16.32
CA GLY A 112 -20.49 -6.57 16.63
C GLY A 112 -19.30 -7.26 17.31
N ARG A 113 -19.09 -8.56 17.03
CA ARG A 113 -17.96 -9.35 17.54
C ARG A 113 -17.01 -9.72 16.40
N ALA A 114 -15.72 -9.69 16.66
CA ALA A 114 -14.73 -10.27 15.75
C ALA A 114 -14.95 -11.77 15.62
N GLN A 115 -14.95 -12.29 14.38
CA GLN A 115 -15.10 -13.73 14.11
C GLN A 115 -13.86 -14.49 14.61
N ASP A 116 -14.07 -15.78 14.97
CA ASP A 116 -13.00 -16.62 15.52
C ASP A 116 -11.99 -17.03 14.47
N GLU A 117 -12.44 -17.25 13.25
CA GLU A 117 -11.62 -17.57 12.08
C GLU A 117 -12.29 -17.09 10.80
N TYR A 118 -11.48 -16.86 9.79
CA TYR A 118 -11.92 -16.58 8.42
C TYR A 118 -10.83 -16.99 7.44
N GLY A 119 -11.17 -17.15 6.19
CA GLY A 119 -10.19 -17.49 5.17
C GLY A 119 -10.70 -17.22 3.78
N GLU A 120 -9.78 -17.17 2.87
CA GLU A 120 -10.02 -16.96 1.46
C GLU A 120 -9.08 -17.83 0.64
N ALA A 121 -9.51 -18.24 -0.54
CA ALA A 121 -8.69 -18.95 -1.49
C ALA A 121 -9.11 -18.58 -2.90
N GLY A 122 -8.14 -18.37 -3.76
CA GLY A 122 -8.37 -17.97 -5.13
C GLY A 122 -7.18 -18.25 -6.02
N GLY A 123 -7.22 -17.71 -7.22
CA GLY A 123 -6.12 -17.84 -8.16
C GLY A 123 -6.43 -17.31 -9.54
N ALA A 124 -5.42 -17.34 -10.40
CA ALA A 124 -5.48 -16.83 -11.75
C ALA A 124 -4.83 -17.78 -12.75
N ALA A 125 -5.45 -17.94 -13.90
CA ALA A 125 -4.79 -18.52 -15.07
C ALA A 125 -3.85 -17.46 -15.68
N LYS A 126 -2.68 -17.91 -16.18
CA LYS A 126 -1.71 -17.02 -16.82
C LYS A 126 -1.20 -17.59 -18.13
N LEU A 127 -0.99 -16.67 -19.08
CA LEU A 127 -0.43 -16.96 -20.40
C LEU A 127 0.74 -16.02 -20.64
N ARG A 128 1.85 -16.54 -21.18
CA ARG A 128 3.03 -15.72 -21.51
C ARG A 128 3.47 -15.94 -22.95
N ILE A 129 3.70 -14.84 -23.64
CA ILE A 129 4.34 -14.81 -24.98
C ILE A 129 5.49 -13.84 -24.88
N SER A 130 6.71 -14.28 -25.26
CA SER A 130 7.92 -13.47 -25.11
C SER A 130 8.07 -12.96 -23.67
N LYS A 131 8.09 -11.65 -23.44
CA LYS A 131 8.13 -11.00 -22.13
C LYS A 131 6.79 -10.36 -21.73
N THR A 132 5.69 -10.79 -22.36
CA THR A 132 4.36 -10.28 -22.07
C THR A 132 3.51 -11.38 -21.42
N THR A 133 2.94 -11.10 -20.24
CA THR A 133 2.11 -12.02 -19.47
C THR A 133 0.70 -11.45 -19.33
N LEU A 134 -0.30 -12.24 -19.69
CA LEU A 134 -1.71 -11.99 -19.41
C LEU A 134 -2.15 -12.89 -18.26
N LYS A 135 -2.87 -12.34 -17.28
CA LYS A 135 -3.54 -13.07 -16.20
C LYS A 135 -5.04 -12.82 -16.21
N TYR A 136 -5.80 -13.82 -15.82
CA TYR A 136 -7.24 -13.71 -15.56
C TYR A 136 -7.62 -14.50 -14.32
N GLY A 137 -8.33 -13.89 -13.42
CA GLY A 137 -8.78 -14.47 -12.16
C GLY A 137 -8.57 -13.51 -10.99
N GLU A 138 -8.42 -14.08 -9.82
CA GLU A 138 -8.24 -13.35 -8.59
C GLU A 138 -6.74 -13.18 -8.29
N MET A 139 -6.30 -11.95 -8.07
CA MET A 139 -4.89 -11.60 -7.92
C MET A 139 -4.69 -10.31 -7.11
N ARG A 140 -3.46 -10.07 -6.71
CA ARG A 140 -3.03 -8.78 -6.16
C ARG A 140 -2.58 -7.84 -7.28
N THR A 141 -2.78 -6.54 -7.08
CA THR A 141 -2.33 -5.46 -7.97
C THR A 141 -1.47 -4.46 -7.20
N GLU A 142 -0.55 -3.77 -7.90
CA GLU A 142 0.39 -2.81 -7.30
C GLU A 142 0.48 -1.51 -8.11
N ALA A 143 -0.41 -1.30 -9.09
CA ALA A 143 -0.42 -0.07 -9.89
C ALA A 143 -0.79 1.15 -9.01
N PRO A 144 -0.13 2.31 -9.18
CA PRO A 144 -0.37 3.49 -8.34
C PRO A 144 -1.82 4.00 -8.33
N VAL A 145 -2.59 3.64 -9.35
CA VAL A 145 -4.00 4.00 -9.52
C VAL A 145 -4.97 2.87 -9.19
N PHE A 146 -4.46 1.67 -8.89
CA PHE A 146 -5.21 0.52 -8.37
C PHE A 146 -4.28 -0.51 -7.73
N ALA A 147 -4.10 -0.45 -6.41
CA ALA A 147 -3.28 -1.37 -5.63
C ALA A 147 -4.07 -2.00 -4.48
N THR A 148 -3.92 -3.32 -4.32
CA THR A 148 -4.52 -4.08 -3.23
C THR A 148 -3.64 -4.04 -1.98
N ALA A 149 -4.20 -3.76 -0.81
CA ALA A 149 -3.43 -3.62 0.42
C ALA A 149 -2.93 -4.95 0.99
N HIS A 150 -1.81 -4.85 1.72
CA HIS A 150 -1.28 -5.92 2.57
C HIS A 150 -0.89 -5.37 3.95
N SER A 151 -1.60 -4.37 4.42
CA SER A 151 -1.28 -3.62 5.63
C SER A 151 -1.95 -4.17 6.91
N ARG A 152 -2.76 -5.25 6.78
CA ARG A 152 -3.45 -5.92 7.91
C ARG A 152 -3.05 -7.40 7.98
N LEU A 153 -3.92 -8.25 8.54
CA LEU A 153 -3.63 -9.66 8.77
C LEU A 153 -3.46 -10.44 7.47
N LEU A 154 -4.46 -10.38 6.59
CA LEU A 154 -4.45 -10.96 5.26
C LEU A 154 -4.39 -9.86 4.19
N PRO A 155 -3.85 -10.14 2.99
CA PRO A 155 -3.87 -9.20 1.87
C PRO A 155 -5.27 -9.11 1.25
N GLU A 156 -5.50 -8.02 0.56
CA GLU A 156 -6.63 -7.85 -0.35
C GLU A 156 -6.33 -8.46 -1.71
N THR A 157 -7.37 -8.86 -2.44
CA THR A 157 -7.27 -9.35 -3.82
C THR A 157 -8.35 -8.72 -4.70
N ALA A 158 -8.16 -8.75 -6.00
CA ALA A 158 -9.12 -8.25 -6.98
C ALA A 158 -9.28 -9.25 -8.12
N THR A 159 -10.50 -9.36 -8.67
CA THR A 159 -10.84 -10.26 -9.76
C THR A 159 -10.94 -9.51 -11.07
N GLY A 160 -10.19 -9.99 -12.08
CA GLY A 160 -10.19 -9.34 -13.40
C GLY A 160 -9.11 -9.82 -14.34
N PHE A 161 -8.79 -9.00 -15.30
CA PHE A 161 -7.70 -9.19 -16.26
C PHE A 161 -6.53 -8.26 -15.94
N HIS A 162 -5.33 -8.77 -16.06
CA HIS A 162 -4.09 -8.01 -15.95
C HIS A 162 -3.10 -8.42 -17.03
N ILE A 163 -2.54 -7.48 -17.75
CA ILE A 163 -1.46 -7.68 -18.70
C ILE A 163 -0.22 -6.90 -18.26
N ALA A 164 0.94 -7.54 -18.28
CA ALA A 164 2.23 -6.91 -18.01
C ALA A 164 3.23 -7.25 -19.09
N SER A 165 4.05 -6.29 -19.50
CA SER A 165 5.02 -6.44 -20.60
C SER A 165 6.35 -5.76 -20.29
N GLY A 166 7.44 -6.49 -20.49
CA GLY A 166 8.82 -6.03 -20.40
C GLY A 166 9.58 -6.22 -21.73
N GLU A 167 8.90 -6.11 -22.87
CA GLU A 167 9.52 -6.31 -24.21
C GLU A 167 10.59 -5.28 -24.54
N ILE A 168 10.46 -4.07 -24.02
CA ILE A 168 11.39 -2.96 -24.24
C ILE A 168 12.25 -2.83 -22.99
N GLU A 169 13.57 -2.85 -23.20
CA GLU A 169 14.54 -2.71 -22.10
C GLU A 169 14.34 -1.37 -21.34
N GLY A 170 14.33 -1.46 -20.02
CA GLY A 170 14.08 -0.31 -19.14
C GLY A 170 12.62 0.13 -19.05
N LEU A 171 11.71 -0.40 -19.87
CA LEU A 171 10.28 -0.05 -19.86
C LEU A 171 9.43 -1.23 -19.36
N ALA A 172 8.74 -1.04 -18.25
CA ALA A 172 7.71 -1.94 -17.73
C ALA A 172 6.33 -1.34 -18.00
N LEU A 173 5.49 -2.05 -18.73
CA LEU A 173 4.11 -1.64 -19.05
C LEU A 173 3.13 -2.60 -18.41
N GLU A 174 2.01 -2.07 -17.95
CA GLU A 174 0.89 -2.87 -17.48
C GLU A 174 -0.46 -2.22 -17.76
N ALA A 175 -1.50 -3.06 -17.83
CA ALA A 175 -2.89 -2.62 -17.89
C ALA A 175 -3.78 -3.66 -17.20
N GLY A 176 -4.93 -3.20 -16.69
CA GLY A 176 -5.87 -4.05 -15.99
C GLY A 176 -7.32 -3.62 -16.18
N HIS A 177 -8.22 -4.60 -16.02
CA HIS A 177 -9.67 -4.42 -15.94
C HIS A 177 -10.18 -5.31 -14.81
N PHE A 178 -10.75 -4.72 -13.77
CA PHE A 178 -11.19 -5.42 -12.56
C PHE A 178 -12.65 -5.11 -12.25
N THR A 179 -13.38 -6.14 -11.79
CA THR A 179 -14.83 -6.10 -11.62
C THR A 179 -15.30 -6.52 -10.23
N ALA A 180 -14.41 -7.09 -9.41
CA ALA A 180 -14.73 -7.51 -8.04
C ALA A 180 -13.50 -7.40 -7.13
N TYR A 181 -13.74 -7.38 -5.85
CA TYR A 181 -12.75 -7.18 -4.81
C TYR A 181 -12.97 -8.15 -3.64
N ASN A 182 -11.89 -8.52 -2.95
CA ASN A 182 -11.93 -9.22 -1.68
C ASN A 182 -11.19 -8.38 -0.64
N ASN A 183 -11.92 -7.87 0.34
CA ASN A 183 -11.36 -7.07 1.42
C ASN A 183 -10.52 -7.92 2.38
N ARG A 184 -9.48 -7.33 2.95
CA ARG A 184 -8.54 -7.92 3.91
C ARG A 184 -9.15 -8.61 5.14
N ASN A 185 -10.40 -8.36 5.44
CA ASN A 185 -11.16 -8.92 6.56
C ASN A 185 -12.53 -9.44 6.10
N SER A 186 -12.58 -10.03 4.92
CA SER A 186 -13.77 -10.64 4.33
C SER A 186 -13.44 -12.05 3.82
N THR A 187 -14.46 -12.84 3.59
CA THR A 187 -14.40 -14.14 2.87
C THR A 187 -15.10 -14.07 1.52
N ASN A 188 -15.62 -12.90 1.15
CA ASN A 188 -16.38 -12.70 -0.08
C ASN A 188 -15.46 -12.13 -1.17
N SER A 189 -15.14 -12.94 -2.17
CA SER A 189 -14.30 -12.56 -3.30
C SER A 189 -15.06 -11.81 -4.42
N ASP A 190 -16.35 -11.55 -4.22
CA ASP A 190 -17.23 -10.88 -5.19
C ASP A 190 -17.84 -9.61 -4.57
N GLU A 191 -17.07 -8.92 -3.73
CA GLU A 191 -17.45 -7.61 -3.20
C GLU A 191 -17.30 -6.53 -4.27
N ALA A 192 -18.07 -5.44 -4.09
CA ALA A 192 -17.87 -4.24 -4.89
C ALA A 192 -16.50 -3.62 -4.61
N LEU A 193 -15.95 -2.95 -5.61
CA LEU A 193 -14.82 -2.02 -5.42
C LEU A 193 -15.24 -0.95 -4.40
N TYR A 194 -14.29 -0.42 -3.64
CA TYR A 194 -14.59 0.56 -2.60
C TYR A 194 -13.65 1.77 -2.64
N LEU A 195 -14.12 2.86 -2.07
CA LEU A 195 -13.39 4.10 -1.83
C LEU A 195 -12.96 4.18 -0.38
N ASN A 196 -11.84 4.86 -0.12
CA ASN A 196 -11.31 4.99 1.24
C ASN A 196 -11.96 6.16 2.01
N TYR A 197 -12.41 7.19 1.32
CA TYR A 197 -12.97 8.41 1.92
C TYR A 197 -14.37 8.75 1.43
N GLY A 198 -14.74 8.28 0.23
CA GLY A 198 -16.08 8.49 -0.32
C GLY A 198 -17.15 7.64 0.34
N SER A 199 -18.40 8.01 0.14
CA SER A 199 -19.57 7.30 0.69
C SER A 199 -20.65 7.09 -0.36
N GLY A 200 -21.57 6.15 -0.11
CA GLY A 200 -22.70 5.88 -1.01
C GLY A 200 -22.37 4.89 -2.13
N GLU A 201 -22.99 5.06 -3.28
CA GLU A 201 -22.81 4.19 -4.43
C GLU A 201 -21.46 4.44 -5.11
N VAL A 202 -20.82 3.38 -5.58
CA VAL A 202 -19.55 3.43 -6.28
C VAL A 202 -19.62 2.68 -7.61
N GLY A 203 -18.67 2.97 -8.49
CA GLY A 203 -18.52 2.27 -9.78
C GLY A 203 -18.28 0.77 -9.59
N LYS A 204 -18.65 0.00 -10.63
CA LYS A 204 -18.55 -1.46 -10.63
C LYS A 204 -17.25 -1.98 -11.21
N THR A 205 -16.57 -1.19 -12.02
CA THR A 205 -15.37 -1.60 -12.71
C THR A 205 -14.29 -0.54 -12.64
N ILE A 206 -13.04 -0.99 -12.59
CA ILE A 206 -11.88 -0.11 -12.75
C ILE A 206 -11.00 -0.62 -13.89
N ASP A 207 -10.68 0.29 -14.81
CA ASP A 207 -9.71 0.10 -15.87
C ASP A 207 -8.47 0.92 -15.58
N PHE A 208 -7.29 0.39 -15.85
CA PHE A 208 -6.06 1.19 -15.80
C PHE A 208 -5.06 0.75 -16.85
N ALA A 209 -4.17 1.68 -17.21
CA ALA A 209 -3.01 1.41 -18.03
C ALA A 209 -1.88 2.37 -17.64
N GLY A 210 -0.64 1.88 -17.72
CA GLY A 210 0.51 2.71 -17.44
C GLY A 210 1.81 1.93 -17.47
N GLY A 211 2.83 2.53 -16.88
CA GLY A 211 4.13 1.87 -16.77
C GLY A 211 5.20 2.78 -16.20
N SER A 212 6.36 2.19 -15.97
CA SER A 212 7.56 2.86 -15.48
C SER A 212 8.70 2.68 -16.46
N TYR A 213 9.55 3.70 -16.58
CA TYR A 213 10.73 3.71 -17.43
C TYR A 213 11.98 4.10 -16.63
N ALA A 214 12.98 3.23 -16.63
CA ALA A 214 14.31 3.52 -16.13
C ALA A 214 15.06 4.36 -17.18
N VAL A 215 15.09 5.69 -16.98
CA VAL A 215 15.77 6.64 -17.89
C VAL A 215 17.27 6.47 -17.79
N SER A 216 17.76 6.19 -16.59
CA SER A 216 19.16 5.85 -16.27
C SER A 216 19.17 5.01 -14.97
N ASP A 217 20.37 4.61 -14.52
CA ASP A 217 20.55 3.91 -13.23
C ASP A 217 20.07 4.75 -12.03
N ASP A 218 20.04 6.07 -12.18
CA ASP A 218 19.72 7.01 -11.11
C ASP A 218 18.35 7.67 -11.27
N LEU A 219 17.70 7.58 -12.45
CA LEU A 219 16.46 8.28 -12.77
C LEU A 219 15.40 7.33 -13.31
N SER A 220 14.25 7.30 -12.68
CA SER A 220 13.05 6.63 -13.18
C SER A 220 11.86 7.57 -13.26
N VAL A 221 10.95 7.28 -14.19
CA VAL A 221 9.68 7.97 -14.34
C VAL A 221 8.55 6.95 -14.47
N ALA A 222 7.34 7.30 -14.00
CA ALA A 222 6.16 6.47 -14.20
C ALA A 222 4.97 7.34 -14.62
N LEU A 223 4.10 6.78 -15.47
CA LEU A 223 2.86 7.41 -15.89
C LEU A 223 1.75 6.35 -15.92
N TYR A 224 0.63 6.65 -15.28
CA TYR A 224 -0.56 5.80 -15.23
C TYR A 224 -1.82 6.61 -15.44
N ALA A 225 -2.85 5.93 -15.93
CA ALA A 225 -4.21 6.45 -15.99
C ALA A 225 -5.18 5.35 -15.56
N SER A 226 -6.23 5.73 -14.84
CA SER A 226 -7.35 4.83 -14.53
C SER A 226 -8.68 5.50 -14.77
N ARG A 227 -9.68 4.67 -15.00
CA ARG A 227 -11.10 5.05 -15.03
C ARG A 227 -11.84 4.14 -14.05
N PHE A 228 -12.39 4.73 -13.01
CA PHE A 228 -13.38 4.09 -12.14
C PHE A 228 -14.77 4.46 -12.65
N GLU A 229 -15.53 3.45 -13.10
CA GLU A 229 -16.81 3.60 -13.80
C GLU A 229 -17.73 4.59 -13.07
N ASP A 230 -18.31 5.53 -13.81
CA ASP A 230 -19.26 6.54 -13.31
C ASP A 230 -18.83 7.33 -12.05
N THR A 231 -17.55 7.28 -11.73
CA THR A 231 -16.98 7.95 -10.55
C THR A 231 -15.91 8.95 -10.96
N TRP A 232 -14.75 8.49 -11.48
CA TRP A 232 -13.67 9.38 -11.90
C TRP A 232 -12.74 8.82 -12.97
N ASN A 233 -12.00 9.73 -13.62
CA ASN A 233 -10.74 9.45 -14.27
C ASN A 233 -9.59 9.96 -13.39
N GLN A 234 -8.56 9.14 -13.16
CA GLN A 234 -7.39 9.50 -12.36
C GLN A 234 -6.11 9.27 -13.16
N TYR A 235 -5.23 10.26 -13.14
CA TYR A 235 -3.93 10.23 -13.81
C TYR A 235 -2.84 10.34 -12.75
N TYR A 236 -1.78 9.57 -12.91
CA TYR A 236 -0.62 9.58 -12.01
C TYR A 236 0.67 9.79 -12.79
N GLY A 237 1.56 10.59 -12.21
CA GLY A 237 2.93 10.78 -12.67
C GLY A 237 3.91 10.73 -11.51
N ASN A 238 5.04 10.03 -11.72
CA ASN A 238 6.15 9.99 -10.76
C ASN A 238 7.47 10.30 -11.45
N LEU A 239 8.36 10.94 -10.70
CA LEU A 239 9.77 11.11 -11.02
C LEU A 239 10.58 10.77 -9.76
N ASN A 240 11.46 9.79 -9.85
CA ASN A 240 12.36 9.40 -8.78
C ASN A 240 13.81 9.52 -9.24
N TYR A 241 14.61 10.30 -8.50
CA TYR A 241 16.02 10.53 -8.81
C TYR A 241 16.90 10.29 -7.58
N THR A 242 17.95 9.50 -7.75
CA THR A 242 18.92 9.21 -6.70
C THR A 242 20.30 9.73 -7.08
N LEU A 243 20.79 10.75 -6.39
CA LEU A 243 22.13 11.29 -6.53
C LEU A 243 23.08 10.60 -5.55
N GLY A 244 24.05 9.84 -6.06
CA GLY A 244 25.21 9.40 -5.30
C GLY A 244 26.18 10.58 -5.07
N ILE A 245 26.44 10.94 -3.81
CA ILE A 245 27.30 12.08 -3.45
C ILE A 245 28.72 11.60 -3.19
N SER A 246 28.87 10.59 -2.35
CA SER A 246 30.12 9.91 -2.02
C SER A 246 29.83 8.53 -1.44
N GLU A 247 30.87 7.76 -1.09
CA GLU A 247 30.68 6.46 -0.43
C GLU A 247 29.86 6.62 0.87
N GLY A 248 28.73 5.91 0.95
CA GLY A 248 27.80 5.97 2.07
C GLY A 248 26.96 7.25 2.16
N GLN A 249 26.94 8.10 1.11
CA GLN A 249 26.12 9.31 1.05
C GLN A 249 25.32 9.36 -0.24
N SER A 250 24.00 9.57 -0.12
CA SER A 250 23.11 9.75 -1.26
C SER A 250 21.96 10.70 -0.92
N LEU A 251 21.41 11.32 -1.96
CA LEU A 251 20.19 12.10 -1.89
C LEU A 251 19.18 11.48 -2.87
N ASN A 252 18.06 11.00 -2.38
CA ASN A 252 16.93 10.61 -3.20
C ASN A 252 15.89 11.72 -3.22
N VAL A 253 15.36 12.05 -4.39
CA VAL A 253 14.25 12.98 -4.58
C VAL A 253 13.13 12.24 -5.28
N ASP A 254 11.95 12.25 -4.69
CA ASP A 254 10.75 11.58 -5.19
C ASP A 254 9.61 12.59 -5.34
N PHE A 255 9.07 12.69 -6.54
CA PHE A 255 7.94 13.55 -6.86
C PHE A 255 6.77 12.72 -7.38
N ASN A 256 5.60 12.87 -6.77
CA ASN A 256 4.37 12.20 -7.14
C ASN A 256 3.28 13.24 -7.43
N LEU A 257 2.49 13.00 -8.46
CA LEU A 257 1.39 13.86 -8.89
C LEU A 257 0.19 13.00 -9.28
N TYR A 258 -0.96 13.32 -8.71
CA TYR A 258 -2.26 12.81 -9.14
C TYR A 258 -3.14 13.94 -9.67
N ARG A 259 -3.91 13.66 -10.72
CA ARG A 259 -5.02 14.49 -11.18
C ARG A 259 -6.26 13.64 -11.30
N THR A 260 -7.31 13.97 -10.54
CA THR A 260 -8.58 13.25 -10.52
C THR A 260 -9.70 14.20 -10.93
N GLY A 261 -10.60 13.73 -11.77
CA GLY A 261 -11.81 14.43 -12.17
C GLY A 261 -12.95 13.45 -12.33
N ASP A 262 -14.16 13.85 -11.97
CA ASP A 262 -15.37 13.06 -12.12
C ASP A 262 -15.62 12.61 -13.55
N THR A 263 -16.42 11.56 -13.72
CA THR A 263 -16.83 11.04 -15.03
C THR A 263 -18.15 10.28 -14.94
N GLY A 264 -18.84 10.17 -16.07
CA GLY A 264 -20.12 9.46 -16.17
C GLY A 264 -21.19 10.09 -15.30
N ASP A 265 -21.84 9.29 -14.46
CA ASP A 265 -22.91 9.73 -13.57
C ASP A 265 -22.40 10.48 -12.32
N ALA A 266 -21.09 10.66 -12.18
CA ALA A 266 -20.42 11.37 -11.07
C ALA A 266 -20.92 10.90 -9.68
N LEU A 267 -20.91 9.60 -9.43
CA LEU A 267 -21.51 8.96 -8.24
C LEU A 267 -21.03 9.54 -6.90
N GLN A 268 -19.87 10.19 -6.88
CA GLN A 268 -19.34 10.87 -5.69
C GLN A 268 -19.53 12.40 -5.74
N GLY A 269 -20.25 12.92 -6.73
CA GLY A 269 -20.40 14.35 -6.99
C GLY A 269 -19.26 14.92 -7.83
N ASP A 270 -19.21 16.24 -7.91
CA ASP A 270 -18.20 16.97 -8.68
C ASP A 270 -16.80 16.77 -8.05
N ILE A 271 -15.83 16.32 -8.86
CA ILE A 271 -14.45 16.11 -8.45
C ILE A 271 -13.50 16.86 -9.38
N SER A 272 -12.69 17.75 -8.81
CA SER A 272 -11.59 18.42 -9.49
C SER A 272 -10.40 18.52 -8.54
N ASN A 273 -9.61 17.44 -8.44
CA ASN A 273 -8.55 17.32 -7.44
C ASN A 273 -7.20 17.19 -8.11
N THR A 274 -6.21 17.98 -7.68
CA THR A 274 -4.80 17.84 -8.03
C THR A 274 -4.00 17.66 -6.76
N THR A 275 -3.45 16.47 -6.55
CA THR A 275 -2.65 16.17 -5.35
C THR A 275 -1.22 15.84 -5.74
N TYR A 276 -0.26 16.45 -5.07
CA TYR A 276 1.15 16.17 -5.31
C TYR A 276 1.96 16.13 -4.03
N SER A 277 3.06 15.38 -4.08
CA SER A 277 4.06 15.33 -3.02
C SER A 277 5.48 15.39 -3.57
N LEU A 278 6.36 16.05 -2.83
CA LEU A 278 7.79 16.10 -3.10
C LEU A 278 8.53 15.69 -1.83
N ALA A 279 9.33 14.64 -1.91
CA ALA A 279 10.16 14.15 -0.82
C ALA A 279 11.64 14.21 -1.18
N ALA A 280 12.47 14.53 -0.19
CA ALA A 280 13.92 14.45 -0.26
C ALA A 280 14.43 13.63 0.91
N THR A 281 15.13 12.53 0.62
CA THR A 281 15.73 11.65 1.61
C THR A 281 17.25 11.70 1.49
N TYR A 282 17.93 12.23 2.50
CA TYR A 282 19.38 12.23 2.59
C TYR A 282 19.86 11.07 3.47
N ALA A 283 20.69 10.20 2.91
CA ALA A 283 21.35 9.09 3.60
C ALA A 283 22.83 9.42 3.88
N LEU A 284 23.27 9.15 5.10
CA LEU A 284 24.66 9.32 5.56
C LEU A 284 25.05 8.13 6.46
N GLY A 285 25.75 7.16 5.91
CA GLY A 285 26.09 5.93 6.61
C GLY A 285 24.83 5.22 7.12
N SER A 286 24.72 5.09 8.44
CA SER A 286 23.54 4.48 9.09
C SER A 286 22.37 5.44 9.32
N HIS A 287 22.50 6.73 8.97
CA HIS A 287 21.48 7.75 9.21
C HIS A 287 20.69 8.05 7.94
N SER A 288 19.39 8.30 8.08
CA SER A 288 18.55 8.85 7.03
C SER A 288 17.69 10.00 7.55
N ILE A 289 17.59 11.07 6.79
CA ILE A 289 16.76 12.23 7.08
C ILE A 289 15.82 12.43 5.91
N LEU A 290 14.52 12.49 6.19
CA LEU A 290 13.46 12.73 5.21
C LEU A 290 12.85 14.11 5.48
N LEU A 291 12.68 14.88 4.42
CA LEU A 291 11.83 16.07 4.38
C LEU A 291 10.85 15.91 3.22
N ALA A 292 9.56 16.17 3.46
CA ALA A 292 8.58 16.12 2.38
C ALA A 292 7.51 17.21 2.55
N TYR A 293 6.94 17.58 1.42
CA TYR A 293 5.79 18.46 1.30
C TYR A 293 4.73 17.81 0.43
N GLN A 294 3.47 17.92 0.85
CA GLN A 294 2.32 17.42 0.09
C GLN A 294 1.24 18.49 0.07
N ARG A 295 0.51 18.56 -1.04
CA ARG A 295 -0.64 19.44 -1.21
C ARG A 295 -1.76 18.72 -1.93
N VAL A 296 -2.95 18.90 -1.41
CA VAL A 296 -4.22 18.62 -2.08
C VAL A 296 -4.79 19.96 -2.56
N ASP A 297 -5.10 20.08 -3.82
CA ASP A 297 -5.73 21.25 -4.44
C ASP A 297 -7.05 20.81 -5.05
N GLY A 298 -8.13 21.06 -4.34
CA GLY A 298 -9.49 20.66 -4.67
C GLY A 298 -10.40 20.54 -3.44
N ASP A 299 -11.71 20.63 -3.68
CA ASP A 299 -12.75 20.68 -2.65
C ASP A 299 -13.13 19.28 -2.12
N THR A 300 -12.54 18.23 -2.68
CA THR A 300 -12.66 16.84 -2.22
C THR A 300 -11.32 16.34 -1.71
N PRO A 301 -11.27 15.34 -0.81
CA PRO A 301 -10.03 14.66 -0.47
C PRO A 301 -9.43 14.01 -1.71
N PHE A 302 -8.12 13.77 -1.71
CA PHE A 302 -7.56 12.79 -2.63
C PHE A 302 -8.06 11.41 -2.18
N ASP A 303 -8.85 10.74 -3.03
CA ASP A 303 -9.37 9.42 -2.75
C ASP A 303 -8.88 8.38 -3.78
N TYR A 304 -9.00 7.11 -3.45
CA TYR A 304 -8.45 6.01 -4.23
C TYR A 304 -9.24 4.71 -4.03
N VAL A 305 -9.17 3.82 -5.03
CA VAL A 305 -9.82 2.51 -5.03
C VAL A 305 -8.84 1.46 -4.51
N GLY A 306 -9.32 0.59 -3.61
CA GLY A 306 -8.47 -0.40 -2.96
C GLY A 306 -7.66 0.20 -1.80
N GLY A 307 -6.99 -0.65 -1.03
CA GLY A 307 -6.43 -0.23 0.25
C GLY A 307 -5.01 0.36 0.21
N ASP A 308 -4.33 0.43 -0.95
CA ASP A 308 -2.91 0.84 -1.02
C ASP A 308 -2.58 1.70 -2.26
N SER A 309 -3.60 2.22 -2.96
CA SER A 309 -3.43 3.05 -4.17
C SER A 309 -3.13 4.51 -3.85
N ILE A 310 -2.26 4.75 -2.87
CA ILE A 310 -1.81 6.07 -2.46
C ILE A 310 -0.29 6.13 -2.43
N PHE A 311 0.30 6.71 -3.48
CA PHE A 311 1.74 6.86 -3.65
C PHE A 311 2.17 8.29 -3.33
N LEU A 312 1.68 8.81 -2.21
CA LEU A 312 1.98 10.15 -1.71
C LEU A 312 2.95 10.08 -0.53
N SER A 313 3.83 11.07 -0.42
CA SER A 313 4.94 11.03 0.53
C SER A 313 4.52 11.23 1.98
N ASN A 314 3.36 11.84 2.26
CA ASN A 314 2.93 12.17 3.61
C ASN A 314 1.90 11.21 4.20
N SER A 315 1.47 10.15 3.45
CA SER A 315 0.69 9.06 4.04
C SER A 315 1.45 8.42 5.20
N MET A 316 0.82 8.30 6.36
CA MET A 316 1.39 7.85 7.63
C MET A 316 0.79 6.50 8.07
N GLN A 317 0.98 6.14 9.32
CA GLN A 317 0.43 4.88 9.85
C GLN A 317 -1.08 4.90 9.95
N PHE A 318 -1.66 6.05 10.29
CA PHE A 318 -3.08 6.25 10.49
C PHE A 318 -3.68 7.15 9.42
N SER A 319 -3.23 8.39 9.30
CA SER A 319 -3.78 9.38 8.36
C SER A 319 -2.95 9.51 7.09
N ASP A 320 -3.63 9.77 5.98
CA ASP A 320 -2.99 9.94 4.66
C ASP A 320 -2.62 11.39 4.35
N PHE A 321 -3.04 12.35 5.20
CA PHE A 321 -2.82 13.78 4.97
C PHE A 321 -3.31 14.21 3.58
N ASN A 322 -4.48 13.76 3.22
CA ASN A 322 -5.09 13.86 1.89
C ASN A 322 -6.41 14.64 1.87
N ALA A 323 -6.74 15.36 2.96
CA ALA A 323 -7.97 16.12 3.10
C ALA A 323 -8.09 17.26 2.06
N PRO A 324 -9.30 17.76 1.76
CA PRO A 324 -9.50 18.85 0.81
C PRO A 324 -8.66 20.08 1.14
N ASN A 325 -8.04 20.70 0.16
CA ASN A 325 -7.23 21.90 0.26
C ASN A 325 -6.00 21.80 1.20
N GLU A 326 -5.71 20.63 1.73
CA GLU A 326 -4.67 20.42 2.73
C GLU A 326 -3.25 20.71 2.21
N ARG A 327 -2.43 21.30 3.08
CA ARG A 327 -0.98 21.43 2.96
C ARG A 327 -0.32 20.72 4.12
N SER A 328 0.56 19.76 3.82
CA SER A 328 1.26 19.04 4.88
C SER A 328 2.77 19.02 4.69
N TRP A 329 3.49 19.03 5.83
CA TRP A 329 4.93 18.92 5.90
C TRP A 329 5.34 17.74 6.75
N ARG A 330 6.32 16.98 6.27
CA ARG A 330 6.87 15.80 6.92
C ARG A 330 8.35 15.95 7.20
N ILE A 331 8.75 15.54 8.41
CA ILE A 331 10.14 15.31 8.78
C ILE A 331 10.27 13.90 9.33
N GLY A 332 11.30 13.18 8.90
CA GLY A 332 11.60 11.83 9.37
C GLY A 332 13.08 11.64 9.66
N TYR A 333 13.39 10.82 10.65
CA TYR A 333 14.75 10.36 10.95
C TYR A 333 14.76 8.86 11.10
N GLY A 334 15.64 8.20 10.39
CA GLY A 334 15.88 6.76 10.45
C GLY A 334 17.31 6.44 10.86
N TYR A 335 17.50 5.30 11.56
CA TYR A 335 18.79 4.78 11.94
C TYR A 335 18.88 3.27 11.73
N ASP A 336 19.94 2.83 11.03
CA ASP A 336 20.32 1.43 10.90
C ASP A 336 21.38 1.08 11.95
N TRP A 337 21.04 0.17 12.85
CA TRP A 337 21.88 -0.21 13.99
C TRP A 337 23.01 -1.18 13.63
N ALA A 338 23.11 -1.60 12.38
CA ALA A 338 24.19 -2.48 11.91
C ALA A 338 25.57 -1.88 12.19
N GLY A 339 25.72 -0.54 12.02
CA GLY A 339 26.95 0.18 12.32
C GLY A 339 27.35 0.17 13.81
N LEU A 340 26.44 -0.12 14.72
CA LEU A 340 26.64 -0.28 16.15
C LEU A 340 26.63 -1.75 16.60
N GLY A 341 26.72 -2.70 15.65
CA GLY A 341 26.84 -4.13 15.95
C GLY A 341 25.50 -4.85 16.16
N VAL A 342 24.36 -4.24 15.75
CA VAL A 342 23.03 -4.85 15.82
C VAL A 342 22.42 -4.91 14.40
N PRO A 343 22.98 -5.77 13.49
CA PRO A 343 22.45 -5.89 12.14
C PRO A 343 21.01 -6.39 12.15
N GLY A 344 20.19 -5.83 11.24
CA GLY A 344 18.76 -6.16 11.16
C GLY A 344 17.85 -5.31 12.05
N LEU A 345 18.39 -4.54 12.99
CA LEU A 345 17.60 -3.56 13.74
C LEU A 345 17.57 -2.23 13.00
N THR A 346 16.37 -1.68 12.80
CA THR A 346 16.14 -0.34 12.27
C THR A 346 15.15 0.41 13.13
N THR A 347 15.33 1.71 13.27
CA THR A 347 14.40 2.59 13.97
C THR A 347 14.07 3.80 13.08
N LYS A 348 12.82 4.26 13.13
CA LYS A 348 12.38 5.46 12.43
C LYS A 348 11.41 6.24 13.30
N VAL A 349 11.58 7.55 13.33
CA VAL A 349 10.62 8.50 13.91
C VAL A 349 10.23 9.49 12.82
N THR A 350 8.94 9.73 12.68
CA THR A 350 8.40 10.62 11.64
C THR A 350 7.33 11.50 12.25
N TYR A 351 7.30 12.76 11.85
CA TYR A 351 6.28 13.72 12.21
C TYR A 351 5.71 14.38 10.95
N VAL A 352 4.38 14.49 10.87
CA VAL A 352 3.67 15.25 9.84
C VAL A 352 2.72 16.25 10.51
N LYS A 353 2.62 17.44 9.91
CA LYS A 353 1.60 18.43 10.24
C LYS A 353 0.87 18.83 8.98
N GLY A 354 -0.48 18.70 8.99
CA GLY A 354 -1.40 19.16 7.97
C GLY A 354 -2.20 20.37 8.45
N THR A 355 -2.45 21.32 7.54
CA THR A 355 -3.17 22.57 7.76
C THR A 355 -3.97 22.97 6.54
N ASP A 356 -4.76 24.04 6.67
CA ASP A 356 -5.55 24.64 5.59
C ASP A 356 -6.62 23.68 5.00
N ILE A 357 -7.10 22.72 5.79
CA ILE A 357 -8.16 21.82 5.38
C ILE A 357 -9.46 22.60 5.30
N ASP A 358 -10.11 22.51 4.14
CA ASP A 358 -11.43 23.08 3.89
C ASP A 358 -12.20 22.20 2.92
N GLY A 359 -13.25 21.53 3.42
CA GLY A 359 -14.16 20.69 2.65
C GLY A 359 -15.56 21.25 2.55
N THR A 360 -15.77 22.53 2.91
CA THR A 360 -17.10 23.15 2.92
C THR A 360 -17.68 23.38 1.53
N ASP A 361 -16.84 23.45 0.50
CA ASP A 361 -17.22 23.62 -0.90
C ASP A 361 -17.48 22.29 -1.64
N ALA A 362 -17.36 21.13 -0.96
CA ALA A 362 -17.70 19.84 -1.55
C ALA A 362 -19.19 19.79 -1.97
N ASP A 363 -19.48 19.09 -3.08
CA ASP A 363 -20.87 18.92 -3.56
C ASP A 363 -21.75 18.38 -2.41
N ALA A 364 -22.78 19.14 -2.06
CA ALA A 364 -23.68 18.82 -0.94
C ALA A 364 -24.45 17.50 -1.10
N ASN A 365 -24.54 16.97 -2.33
CA ASN A 365 -25.14 15.67 -2.64
C ASN A 365 -24.09 14.59 -2.93
N GLY A 366 -22.82 14.94 -2.94
CA GLY A 366 -21.72 14.04 -3.23
C GLY A 366 -21.32 13.19 -2.03
N GLY A 367 -20.48 12.19 -2.25
CA GLY A 367 -20.02 11.23 -1.26
C GLY A 367 -19.08 11.82 -0.21
N TYR A 368 -18.59 13.05 -0.39
CA TYR A 368 -17.66 13.74 0.52
C TYR A 368 -18.32 14.84 1.35
N ALA A 369 -19.63 15.06 1.18
CA ALA A 369 -20.35 16.15 1.83
C ALA A 369 -20.29 16.07 3.36
N GLY A 370 -19.87 17.17 4.01
CA GLY A 370 -19.89 17.32 5.47
C GLY A 370 -18.87 16.47 6.23
N PHE A 371 -17.85 15.93 5.54
CA PHE A 371 -16.79 15.14 6.18
C PHE A 371 -15.72 16.04 6.82
N TYR A 372 -15.42 17.18 6.20
CA TYR A 372 -14.45 18.17 6.65
C TYR A 372 -15.12 19.54 6.83
N GLY A 373 -14.66 20.29 7.85
CA GLY A 373 -15.07 21.68 8.07
C GLY A 373 -14.12 22.67 7.44
N GLU A 374 -14.20 23.94 7.91
CA GLU A 374 -13.30 25.04 7.55
C GLU A 374 -12.16 25.13 8.60
N ASP A 375 -10.93 25.44 8.17
CA ASP A 375 -9.74 25.56 9.03
C ASP A 375 -9.36 24.25 9.78
N GLY A 376 -9.60 23.10 9.17
CA GLY A 376 -9.16 21.82 9.71
C GLY A 376 -7.63 21.71 9.78
N GLU A 377 -7.13 21.12 10.86
CA GLU A 377 -5.71 20.83 11.02
C GLU A 377 -5.47 19.56 11.83
N HIS A 378 -4.39 18.85 11.52
CA HIS A 378 -3.98 17.67 12.26
C HIS A 378 -2.47 17.45 12.25
N SER A 379 -2.03 16.51 13.09
CA SER A 379 -0.63 16.07 13.10
C SER A 379 -0.53 14.62 13.52
N GLU A 380 0.48 13.93 13.01
CA GLU A 380 0.79 12.55 13.39
C GLU A 380 2.27 12.39 13.67
N THR A 381 2.58 11.64 14.74
CA THR A 381 3.93 11.20 15.05
C THR A 381 3.97 9.69 15.05
N ASP A 382 4.81 9.13 14.20
CA ASP A 382 5.05 7.68 14.13
C ASP A 382 6.41 7.30 14.68
N ILE A 383 6.43 6.20 15.45
CA ILE A 383 7.64 5.50 15.87
C ILE A 383 7.57 4.08 15.30
N ASP A 384 8.58 3.70 14.54
CA ASP A 384 8.68 2.39 13.91
C ASP A 384 10.01 1.73 14.31
N ILE A 385 9.97 0.54 14.89
CA ILE A 385 11.13 -0.26 15.29
C ILE A 385 10.96 -1.62 14.66
N LYS A 386 11.92 -2.03 13.82
CA LYS A 386 11.91 -3.34 13.17
C LYS A 386 13.22 -4.07 13.41
N TYR A 387 13.12 -5.33 13.80
CA TYR A 387 14.25 -6.25 13.85
C TYR A 387 14.00 -7.44 12.93
N VAL A 388 14.99 -7.82 12.14
CA VAL A 388 14.99 -9.01 11.28
C VAL A 388 16.10 -9.94 11.73
N VAL A 389 15.78 -11.20 12.02
CA VAL A 389 16.74 -12.22 12.39
C VAL A 389 17.66 -12.52 11.21
N GLN A 390 18.97 -12.41 11.40
CA GLN A 390 19.94 -12.42 10.30
C GLN A 390 20.41 -13.83 9.92
N ASP A 391 20.40 -14.77 10.86
CA ASP A 391 20.89 -16.13 10.65
C ASP A 391 20.18 -17.15 11.57
N GLY A 392 20.57 -18.42 11.46
CA GLY A 392 20.02 -19.51 12.27
C GLY A 392 18.66 -20.02 11.81
N PRO A 393 18.00 -20.86 12.62
CA PRO A 393 16.74 -21.50 12.25
C PRO A 393 15.56 -20.54 12.06
N ALA A 394 15.63 -19.35 12.65
CA ALA A 394 14.62 -18.30 12.55
C ALA A 394 15.04 -17.15 11.62
N LYS A 395 16.00 -17.40 10.72
CA LYS A 395 16.42 -16.39 9.73
C LYS A 395 15.21 -15.84 8.99
N ASP A 396 15.23 -14.52 8.72
CA ASP A 396 14.19 -13.74 8.06
C ASP A 396 12.89 -13.54 8.89
N LEU A 397 12.77 -14.15 10.10
CA LEU A 397 11.74 -13.75 11.05
C LEU A 397 11.92 -12.28 11.40
N SER A 398 10.86 -11.50 11.31
CA SER A 398 10.89 -10.09 11.69
C SER A 398 9.89 -9.77 12.80
N VAL A 399 10.28 -8.86 13.69
CA VAL A 399 9.41 -8.25 14.69
C VAL A 399 9.39 -6.75 14.43
N ARG A 400 8.20 -6.18 14.29
CA ARG A 400 8.00 -4.76 14.06
C ARG A 400 7.04 -4.19 15.09
N LEU A 401 7.47 -3.14 15.76
CA LEU A 401 6.66 -2.34 16.67
C LEU A 401 6.36 -1.01 16.00
N ARG A 402 5.09 -0.61 16.00
CA ARG A 402 4.66 0.67 15.43
C ARG A 402 3.77 1.39 16.43
N GLN A 403 4.02 2.67 16.62
CA GLN A 403 3.21 3.55 17.44
C GLN A 403 2.89 4.81 16.65
N ALA A 404 1.62 5.16 16.54
CA ALA A 404 1.16 6.45 16.03
C ALA A 404 0.48 7.25 17.13
N PHE A 405 0.69 8.56 17.10
CA PHE A 405 0.00 9.56 17.91
C PHE A 405 -0.59 10.57 16.94
N HIS A 406 -1.91 10.53 16.76
CA HIS A 406 -2.64 11.44 15.88
C HIS A 406 -3.49 12.40 16.70
N TYR A 407 -3.44 13.69 16.34
CA TYR A 407 -4.20 14.78 16.95
C TYR A 407 -4.78 15.67 15.87
N ALA A 408 -6.06 15.99 15.99
CA ALA A 408 -6.81 16.79 15.02
C ALA A 408 -7.77 17.75 15.74
N ASN A 409 -8.09 18.86 15.08
CA ASN A 409 -9.22 19.69 15.51
C ASN A 409 -10.56 19.12 15.01
N GLU A 410 -11.68 19.74 15.37
CA GLU A 410 -13.03 19.23 15.06
C GLU A 410 -13.33 19.26 13.55
N ASP A 411 -12.69 20.17 12.80
CA ASP A 411 -12.94 20.40 11.37
C ASP A 411 -12.17 19.44 10.46
N GLN A 412 -11.20 18.67 11.00
CA GLN A 412 -10.42 17.72 10.21
C GLN A 412 -11.14 16.37 9.97
N GLY A 413 -12.07 15.96 10.85
CA GLY A 413 -12.94 14.79 10.67
C GLY A 413 -12.44 13.46 11.25
N GLU A 414 -11.14 13.20 11.41
CA GLU A 414 -10.62 11.91 11.91
C GLU A 414 -10.51 11.81 13.43
N GLY A 415 -10.29 12.94 14.11
CA GLY A 415 -10.19 13.05 15.56
C GLY A 415 -8.89 12.53 16.18
N ASP A 416 -8.79 12.65 17.51
CA ASP A 416 -7.60 12.25 18.27
C ASP A 416 -7.56 10.76 18.52
N LEU A 417 -6.39 10.13 18.31
CA LEU A 417 -6.18 8.73 18.68
C LEU A 417 -4.70 8.37 18.89
N HIS A 418 -4.50 7.26 19.60
CA HIS A 418 -3.20 6.58 19.68
C HIS A 418 -3.34 5.17 19.11
N GLU A 419 -2.39 4.76 18.29
CA GLU A 419 -2.42 3.46 17.66
C GLU A 419 -1.13 2.69 17.88
N PHE A 420 -1.22 1.46 18.42
CA PHE A 420 -0.09 0.58 18.66
C PHE A 420 -0.25 -0.73 17.91
N ARG A 421 0.80 -1.16 17.21
CA ARG A 421 0.84 -2.41 16.46
C ARG A 421 2.10 -3.20 16.79
N VAL A 422 1.93 -4.53 16.98
CA VAL A 422 3.02 -5.51 17.03
C VAL A 422 2.81 -6.48 15.88
N ILE A 423 3.79 -6.58 14.99
CA ILE A 423 3.71 -7.44 13.80
C ILE A 423 4.92 -8.37 13.84
N VAL A 424 4.66 -9.67 13.83
CA VAL A 424 5.70 -10.69 13.71
C VAL A 424 5.44 -11.46 12.41
N ASP A 425 6.35 -11.31 11.44
CA ASP A 425 6.28 -11.99 10.15
C ASP A 425 7.38 -13.04 10.04
N TYR A 426 7.01 -14.25 9.60
CA TYR A 426 7.95 -15.32 9.30
C TYR A 426 7.69 -15.88 7.91
N PRO A 427 8.42 -15.40 6.88
CA PRO A 427 8.33 -15.91 5.53
C PRO A 427 9.10 -17.23 5.40
N LEU A 428 8.53 -18.17 4.66
CA LEU A 428 9.14 -19.46 4.34
C LEU A 428 9.01 -19.72 2.83
N SER A 429 10.11 -20.10 2.19
CA SER A 429 10.11 -20.62 0.82
C SER A 429 10.13 -22.13 0.89
N ILE A 430 9.10 -22.78 0.33
CA ILE A 430 8.92 -24.24 0.39
C ILE A 430 9.41 -24.88 -0.91
N LEU A 431 9.23 -24.19 -2.06
CA LEU A 431 9.70 -24.56 -3.39
C LEU A 431 10.49 -23.40 -4.01
#